data_e597a62f9e2fbc8e50db2f2dd8858116
#
_entry.id   e597a62f9e2fbc8e50db2f2dd8858116
#
_cell.length_a   1.000
_cell.length_b   1.000
_cell.length_c   1.000
_cell.angle_alpha   90.00
_cell.angle_beta   90.00
_cell.angle_gamma   90.00
#
_symmetry.space_group_name_H-M   'P 1'
#
loop_
_entity.id
_entity.type
_entity.pdbx_description
1 polymer ?
#
loop_
_entity_poly.entity_id
_entity_poly.type
_entity_poly.pdbx_seq_one_letter_code
_entity_poly.pdbx_strand_id
1 'polypeptide(L)'
;MRKKIDRLTIKGFKSIRDLSNFSLGDINIVVGANGAGKSNFVQMFRMVREMVRKDFQNFIATHGGAAAFLHNGLKATKSIEAEFNLGGESYGFTLTPTADETFAVSESRNGENVDDAISGWVVYHFHDTSERSPMRQSEIVEDCAYLREDAANIAPFLKALREDGPEGIKSYREIVAAVRLVMPFFDDFALTPVRFGPAEKVKLTWTQKGTDYPFQPYHLSDGAIRFICLATALLQPRPPSTIVIDEPELGLHPQAIAILADLIKAASARTQVVVATQSPLLVDQFAVGDIVVAKRKDGATALERLDEKDKIGIDKMRAANPNFDDWLTRLGCNRES
;
A
#
# COMPACT_ATOMS: atom_id res chain seq x y z
N MET A 1 7.70 -15.55 14.19
CA MET A 1 8.26 -14.29 13.67
C MET A 1 7.58 -14.01 12.32
N ARG A 2 7.11 -12.78 12.07
CA ARG A 2 6.56 -12.42 10.77
C ARG A 2 7.66 -12.39 9.74
N LYS A 3 7.49 -13.12 8.63
CA LYS A 3 8.49 -13.20 7.59
C LYS A 3 8.38 -11.97 6.69
N LYS A 4 9.47 -11.20 6.62
CA LYS A 4 9.65 -10.07 5.72
C LYS A 4 10.21 -10.56 4.40
N ILE A 5 9.99 -9.83 3.34
CA ILE A 5 10.63 -10.07 2.04
C ILE A 5 12.04 -9.49 2.11
N ASP A 6 13.05 -10.33 2.05
CA ASP A 6 14.45 -9.90 2.05
C ASP A 6 14.86 -9.43 0.65
N ARG A 7 14.51 -10.25 -0.35
CA ARG A 7 14.85 -10.02 -1.76
C ARG A 7 13.75 -10.52 -2.67
N LEU A 8 13.66 -9.91 -3.84
CA LEU A 8 12.76 -10.36 -4.90
C LEU A 8 13.42 -10.30 -6.28
N THR A 9 12.95 -11.17 -7.16
CA THR A 9 13.26 -11.18 -8.60
C THR A 9 11.94 -11.14 -9.35
N ILE A 10 11.82 -10.28 -10.37
CA ILE A 10 10.65 -10.17 -11.24
C ILE A 10 11.14 -10.04 -12.67
N LYS A 11 10.68 -10.90 -13.57
CA LYS A 11 11.01 -10.84 -15.00
C LYS A 11 9.76 -10.91 -15.86
N GLY A 12 9.73 -10.12 -16.92
CA GLY A 12 8.67 -10.18 -17.93
C GLY A 12 7.31 -9.65 -17.50
N PHE A 13 7.22 -8.87 -16.41
CA PHE A 13 5.96 -8.39 -15.86
C PHE A 13 5.71 -6.91 -16.20
N LYS A 14 4.68 -6.63 -16.98
CA LYS A 14 4.23 -5.27 -17.35
C LYS A 14 5.40 -4.38 -17.81
N SER A 15 5.69 -3.30 -17.10
CA SER A 15 6.84 -2.44 -17.41
C SER A 15 8.17 -2.98 -16.88
N ILE A 16 8.17 -4.02 -16.04
CA ILE A 16 9.38 -4.62 -15.46
C ILE A 16 9.85 -5.75 -16.38
N ARG A 17 10.91 -5.48 -17.14
CA ARG A 17 11.54 -6.50 -18.00
C ARG A 17 12.40 -7.46 -17.19
N ASP A 18 13.26 -6.91 -16.34
CA ASP A 18 14.16 -7.67 -15.47
C ASP A 18 14.50 -6.81 -14.23
N LEU A 19 14.09 -7.31 -13.08
CA LEU A 19 14.45 -6.81 -11.76
C LEU A 19 14.98 -8.00 -10.96
N SER A 20 16.29 -8.21 -10.98
CA SER A 20 16.89 -9.39 -10.35
C SER A 20 17.49 -9.06 -9.00
N ASN A 21 17.21 -9.93 -8.01
CA ASN A 21 17.81 -9.91 -6.67
C ASN A 21 17.69 -8.55 -5.94
N PHE A 22 16.55 -7.88 -6.10
CA PHE A 22 16.30 -6.57 -5.51
C PHE A 22 16.01 -6.71 -4.00
N SER A 23 16.78 -5.99 -3.16
CA SER A 23 16.62 -6.04 -1.70
C SER A 23 15.51 -5.10 -1.22
N LEU A 24 14.67 -5.58 -0.29
CA LEU A 24 13.70 -4.78 0.44
C LEU A 24 14.13 -4.59 1.90
N GLY A 25 14.00 -3.37 2.40
CA GLY A 25 14.15 -3.02 3.82
C GLY A 25 12.83 -3.07 4.58
N ASP A 26 12.85 -2.61 5.83
CA ASP A 26 11.64 -2.46 6.63
C ASP A 26 10.73 -1.35 6.09
N ILE A 27 11.34 -0.30 5.54
CA ILE A 27 10.68 0.78 4.81
C ILE A 27 11.23 0.83 3.39
N ASN A 28 10.33 0.97 2.41
CA ASN A 28 10.67 1.08 1.00
C ASN A 28 9.79 2.15 0.35
N ILE A 29 10.36 3.34 0.13
CA ILE A 29 9.67 4.47 -0.50
C ILE A 29 10.04 4.49 -1.98
N VAL A 30 9.17 3.96 -2.80
CA VAL A 30 9.35 3.87 -4.26
C VAL A 30 8.89 5.19 -4.89
N VAL A 31 9.85 6.01 -5.31
CA VAL A 31 9.61 7.33 -5.90
C VAL A 31 9.98 7.34 -7.39
N GLY A 32 9.25 8.10 -8.19
CA GLY A 32 9.55 8.25 -9.62
C GLY A 32 8.44 9.00 -10.35
N ALA A 33 8.72 9.44 -11.56
CA ALA A 33 7.76 10.14 -12.42
C ALA A 33 6.54 9.26 -12.76
N ASN A 34 5.49 9.90 -13.31
CA ASN A 34 4.34 9.19 -13.86
C ASN A 34 4.80 8.25 -14.99
N GLY A 35 4.31 7.01 -14.99
CA GLY A 35 4.71 6.00 -15.96
C GLY A 35 6.05 5.32 -15.68
N ALA A 36 6.78 5.66 -14.63
CA ALA A 36 8.04 4.98 -14.25
C ALA A 36 7.86 3.50 -13.86
N GLY A 37 6.61 3.08 -13.57
CA GLY A 37 6.28 1.69 -13.24
C GLY A 37 6.08 1.40 -11.76
N LYS A 38 5.93 2.42 -10.90
CA LYS A 38 5.64 2.28 -9.46
C LYS A 38 4.41 1.41 -9.20
N SER A 39 3.28 1.76 -9.81
CA SER A 39 2.03 1.00 -9.63
C SER A 39 2.10 -0.41 -10.24
N ASN A 40 2.95 -0.65 -11.26
CA ASN A 40 3.21 -2.01 -11.74
C ASN A 40 3.97 -2.84 -10.70
N PHE A 41 4.92 -2.23 -9.99
CA PHE A 41 5.61 -2.88 -8.88
C PHE A 41 4.65 -3.22 -7.74
N VAL A 42 3.78 -2.28 -7.36
CA VAL A 42 2.70 -2.50 -6.36
C VAL A 42 1.77 -3.64 -6.80
N GLN A 43 1.38 -3.68 -8.08
CA GLN A 43 0.47 -4.68 -8.60
C GLN A 43 1.03 -6.10 -8.57
N MET A 44 2.36 -6.28 -8.58
CA MET A 44 2.99 -7.58 -8.40
C MET A 44 2.61 -8.21 -7.06
N PHE A 45 2.64 -7.43 -5.97
CA PHE A 45 2.27 -7.93 -4.64
C PHE A 45 0.80 -8.37 -4.60
N ARG A 46 -0.08 -7.61 -5.26
CA ARG A 46 -1.50 -7.97 -5.36
C ARG A 46 -1.69 -9.27 -6.14
N MET A 47 -1.04 -9.41 -7.29
CA MET A 47 -1.11 -10.60 -8.11
C MET A 47 -0.65 -11.86 -7.35
N VAL A 48 0.49 -11.78 -6.67
CA VAL A 48 1.04 -12.91 -5.89
C VAL A 48 0.10 -13.31 -4.77
N ARG A 49 -0.52 -12.36 -4.09
CA ARG A 49 -1.51 -12.64 -3.05
C ARG A 49 -2.74 -13.36 -3.60
N GLU A 50 -3.25 -12.95 -4.77
CA GLU A 50 -4.39 -13.61 -5.41
C GLU A 50 -4.03 -15.03 -5.90
N MET A 51 -2.75 -15.29 -6.26
CA MET A 51 -2.26 -16.64 -6.54
C MET A 51 -2.39 -17.54 -5.31
N VAL A 52 -1.89 -17.09 -4.15
CA VAL A 52 -1.95 -17.86 -2.90
C VAL A 52 -3.39 -18.03 -2.41
N ARG A 53 -4.27 -17.05 -2.61
CA ARG A 53 -5.70 -17.10 -2.26
C ARG A 53 -6.54 -17.94 -3.22
N LYS A 54 -5.94 -18.45 -4.32
CA LYS A 54 -6.59 -19.25 -5.35
C LYS A 54 -7.67 -18.50 -6.14
N ASP A 55 -7.60 -17.18 -6.20
CA ASP A 55 -8.46 -16.31 -7.03
C ASP A 55 -7.74 -15.73 -8.25
N PHE A 56 -6.56 -16.24 -8.54
CA PHE A 56 -5.65 -15.72 -9.55
C PHE A 56 -6.25 -15.63 -10.96
N GLN A 57 -6.95 -16.68 -11.43
CA GLN A 57 -7.49 -16.68 -12.79
C GLN A 57 -8.59 -15.63 -12.97
N ASN A 58 -9.44 -15.45 -11.96
CA ASN A 58 -10.45 -14.40 -11.94
C ASN A 58 -9.79 -13.02 -11.93
N PHE A 59 -8.74 -12.84 -11.14
CA PHE A 59 -7.94 -11.61 -11.11
C PHE A 59 -7.36 -11.29 -12.50
N ILE A 60 -6.78 -12.26 -13.21
CA ILE A 60 -6.23 -12.06 -14.57
C ILE A 60 -7.35 -11.68 -15.55
N ALA A 61 -8.46 -12.40 -15.55
CA ALA A 61 -9.59 -12.16 -16.47
C ALA A 61 -10.16 -10.74 -16.29
N THR A 62 -10.33 -10.29 -15.04
CA THR A 62 -10.90 -8.96 -14.72
C THR A 62 -9.92 -7.80 -15.00
N HIS A 63 -8.62 -8.09 -15.19
CA HIS A 63 -7.58 -7.09 -15.43
C HIS A 63 -6.99 -7.11 -16.84
N GLY A 64 -7.74 -7.63 -17.83
CA GLY A 64 -7.39 -7.55 -19.24
C GLY A 64 -6.68 -8.77 -19.83
N GLY A 65 -6.76 -9.93 -19.14
CA GLY A 65 -6.19 -11.18 -19.61
C GLY A 65 -4.66 -11.25 -19.50
N ALA A 66 -4.09 -12.40 -19.82
CA ALA A 66 -2.66 -12.67 -19.68
C ALA A 66 -1.76 -11.68 -20.43
N ALA A 67 -2.17 -11.25 -21.63
CA ALA A 67 -1.39 -10.32 -22.44
C ALA A 67 -1.13 -8.96 -21.77
N ALA A 68 -2.08 -8.48 -20.95
CA ALA A 68 -1.96 -7.21 -20.22
C ALA A 68 -0.92 -7.25 -19.07
N PHE A 69 -0.51 -8.44 -18.65
CA PHE A 69 0.49 -8.63 -17.59
C PHE A 69 1.91 -8.87 -18.15
N LEU A 70 2.05 -9.22 -19.42
CA LEU A 70 3.35 -9.47 -20.03
C LEU A 70 4.05 -8.17 -20.43
N HIS A 71 5.38 -8.14 -20.25
CA HIS A 71 6.20 -7.02 -20.72
C HIS A 71 6.15 -6.94 -22.27
N ASN A 72 5.63 -5.82 -22.78
CA ASN A 72 5.41 -5.60 -24.21
C ASN A 72 4.57 -6.69 -24.91
N GLY A 73 3.73 -7.43 -24.16
CA GLY A 73 2.76 -8.39 -24.66
C GLY A 73 3.35 -9.71 -25.16
N LEU A 74 2.47 -10.57 -25.69
CA LEU A 74 2.76 -11.97 -26.07
C LEU A 74 3.87 -12.14 -27.12
N LYS A 75 4.09 -11.14 -27.99
CA LYS A 75 5.13 -11.21 -29.02
C LYS A 75 6.53 -11.04 -28.45
N ALA A 76 6.67 -10.19 -27.41
CA ALA A 76 7.95 -9.85 -26.82
C ALA A 76 8.33 -10.75 -25.65
N THR A 77 7.33 -11.16 -24.84
CA THR A 77 7.55 -11.91 -23.59
C THR A 77 6.74 -13.20 -23.60
N LYS A 78 7.40 -14.31 -23.28
CA LYS A 78 6.81 -15.66 -23.31
C LYS A 78 6.33 -16.14 -21.95
N SER A 79 6.92 -15.61 -20.86
CA SER A 79 6.60 -15.97 -19.49
C SER A 79 6.81 -14.80 -18.54
N ILE A 80 6.16 -14.85 -17.38
CA ILE A 80 6.50 -14.03 -16.22
C ILE A 80 7.18 -14.96 -15.22
N GLU A 81 8.32 -14.56 -14.70
CA GLU A 81 9.02 -15.27 -13.65
C GLU A 81 9.18 -14.36 -12.44
N ALA A 82 8.91 -14.89 -11.25
CA ALA A 82 9.20 -14.18 -10.03
C ALA A 82 9.65 -15.11 -8.91
N GLU A 83 10.46 -14.57 -8.01
CA GLU A 83 10.93 -15.24 -6.81
C GLU A 83 10.96 -14.23 -5.66
N PHE A 84 10.46 -14.64 -4.49
CA PHE A 84 10.44 -13.88 -3.25
C PHE A 84 11.15 -14.67 -2.16
N ASN A 85 12.18 -14.09 -1.58
CA ASN A 85 12.92 -14.66 -0.46
C ASN A 85 12.40 -14.03 0.86
N LEU A 86 12.02 -14.87 1.82
CA LEU A 86 11.24 -14.54 3.00
C LEU A 86 11.89 -15.13 4.26
N GLY A 87 12.92 -14.49 4.81
CA GLY A 87 13.56 -14.96 6.05
C GLY A 87 14.12 -16.39 5.97
N GLY A 88 14.79 -16.74 4.86
CA GLY A 88 15.36 -18.06 4.60
C GLY A 88 14.42 -19.05 3.91
N GLU A 89 13.17 -18.68 3.68
CA GLU A 89 12.23 -19.42 2.82
C GLU A 89 12.09 -18.71 1.47
N SER A 90 11.52 -19.40 0.47
CA SER A 90 11.27 -18.78 -0.83
C SER A 90 9.99 -19.25 -1.48
N TYR A 91 9.38 -18.33 -2.23
CA TYR A 91 8.26 -18.58 -3.12
C TYR A 91 8.64 -18.12 -4.52
N GLY A 92 8.56 -19.03 -5.47
CA GLY A 92 8.82 -18.73 -6.88
C GLY A 92 7.70 -19.23 -7.77
N PHE A 93 7.54 -18.60 -8.93
CA PHE A 93 6.60 -19.04 -9.94
C PHE A 93 7.04 -18.65 -11.35
N THR A 94 6.55 -19.43 -12.32
CA THR A 94 6.58 -19.12 -13.74
C THR A 94 5.16 -19.15 -14.28
N LEU A 95 4.73 -18.08 -14.92
CA LEU A 95 3.44 -17.93 -15.57
C LEU A 95 3.61 -17.97 -17.07
N THR A 96 3.01 -18.95 -17.75
CA THR A 96 3.03 -19.08 -19.20
C THR A 96 1.64 -18.82 -19.76
N PRO A 97 1.46 -17.87 -20.70
CA PRO A 97 0.15 -17.59 -21.29
C PRO A 97 -0.44 -18.79 -21.99
N THR A 98 -1.74 -19.00 -21.84
CA THR A 98 -2.53 -20.01 -22.52
C THR A 98 -3.35 -19.42 -23.67
N ALA A 99 -3.92 -20.28 -24.51
CA ALA A 99 -4.79 -19.85 -25.58
C ALA A 99 -6.07 -19.15 -25.11
N ASP A 100 -6.50 -19.44 -23.87
CA ASP A 100 -7.71 -18.87 -23.25
C ASP A 100 -7.45 -17.53 -22.55
N GLU A 101 -6.36 -16.83 -22.88
CA GLU A 101 -5.96 -15.56 -22.28
C GLU A 101 -5.74 -15.59 -20.75
N THR A 102 -5.48 -16.79 -20.20
CA THR A 102 -5.11 -17.03 -18.81
C THR A 102 -3.64 -17.41 -18.68
N PHE A 103 -3.21 -17.89 -17.52
CA PHE A 103 -1.85 -18.38 -17.32
C PHE A 103 -1.85 -19.84 -16.83
N ALA A 104 -1.01 -20.68 -17.45
CA ALA A 104 -0.52 -21.87 -16.82
C ALA A 104 0.51 -21.47 -15.74
N VAL A 105 0.35 -22.02 -14.55
CA VAL A 105 1.14 -21.67 -13.36
C VAL A 105 2.04 -22.84 -12.98
N SER A 106 3.35 -22.57 -12.88
CA SER A 106 4.32 -23.48 -12.27
C SER A 106 4.90 -22.80 -11.04
N GLU A 107 4.71 -23.38 -9.87
CA GLU A 107 5.13 -22.80 -8.59
C GLU A 107 6.19 -23.64 -7.92
N SER A 108 7.09 -22.98 -7.21
CA SER A 108 8.07 -23.58 -6.30
C SER A 108 7.95 -22.96 -4.91
N ARG A 109 7.93 -23.80 -3.89
CA ARG A 109 7.89 -23.37 -2.49
C ARG A 109 9.00 -24.05 -1.72
N ASN A 110 9.76 -23.24 -0.99
CA ASN A 110 10.77 -23.75 -0.07
C ASN A 110 10.51 -23.13 1.30
N GLY A 111 9.94 -23.93 2.21
CA GLY A 111 9.53 -23.53 3.54
C GLY A 111 8.05 -23.85 3.83
N GLU A 112 7.74 -24.10 5.11
CA GLU A 112 6.43 -24.59 5.54
C GLU A 112 5.36 -23.47 5.65
N ASN A 113 5.78 -22.21 5.83
CA ASN A 113 4.88 -21.09 6.14
C ASN A 113 4.92 -19.97 5.09
N VAL A 114 5.32 -20.27 3.87
CA VAL A 114 5.45 -19.29 2.79
C VAL A 114 4.07 -18.74 2.39
N ASP A 115 3.09 -19.61 2.24
CA ASP A 115 1.72 -19.22 1.85
C ASP A 115 1.07 -18.33 2.92
N ASP A 116 1.29 -18.60 4.20
CA ASP A 116 0.79 -17.79 5.31
C ASP A 116 1.44 -16.40 5.31
N ALA A 117 2.74 -16.33 5.03
CA ALA A 117 3.46 -15.06 4.94
C ALA A 117 2.92 -14.19 3.79
N ILE A 118 2.69 -14.79 2.61
CA ILE A 118 2.17 -14.09 1.43
C ILE A 118 0.69 -13.72 1.58
N SER A 119 -0.12 -14.61 2.16
CA SER A 119 -1.54 -14.32 2.48
C SER A 119 -1.68 -13.11 3.40
N GLY A 120 -0.66 -12.89 4.24
CA GLY A 120 -0.56 -11.74 5.13
C GLY A 120 -0.12 -10.45 4.43
N TRP A 121 0.12 -10.41 3.13
CA TRP A 121 0.37 -9.15 2.43
C TRP A 121 -0.94 -8.42 2.15
N VAL A 122 -0.93 -7.11 2.32
CA VAL A 122 -2.10 -6.28 1.98
C VAL A 122 -1.65 -5.09 1.15
N VAL A 123 -2.31 -4.89 0.01
CA VAL A 123 -2.15 -3.72 -0.84
C VAL A 123 -3.34 -2.81 -0.61
N TYR A 124 -3.17 -1.74 0.15
CA TYR A 124 -4.23 -0.79 0.44
C TYR A 124 -4.44 0.19 -0.71
N HIS A 125 -5.69 0.34 -1.11
CA HIS A 125 -6.15 1.23 -2.18
C HIS A 125 -7.24 2.18 -1.67
N PHE A 126 -6.84 3.33 -1.13
CA PHE A 126 -7.77 4.33 -0.61
C PHE A 126 -7.95 5.50 -1.59
N HIS A 127 -7.93 5.22 -2.90
CA HIS A 127 -8.01 6.25 -3.95
C HIS A 127 -9.44 6.74 -4.17
N ASP A 128 -10.42 5.86 -4.15
CA ASP A 128 -11.81 6.25 -4.27
C ASP A 128 -12.31 6.81 -2.93
N THR A 129 -12.46 8.13 -2.89
CA THR A 129 -13.03 8.87 -1.75
C THR A 129 -14.37 9.52 -2.09
N SER A 130 -14.97 9.16 -3.23
CA SER A 130 -16.27 9.66 -3.67
C SER A 130 -17.37 9.36 -2.64
N GLU A 131 -18.51 10.01 -2.75
CA GLU A 131 -19.66 9.78 -1.84
C GLU A 131 -20.14 8.31 -1.84
N ARG A 132 -19.90 7.59 -2.94
CA ARG A 132 -20.26 6.18 -3.07
C ARG A 132 -19.11 5.21 -2.74
N SER A 133 -17.96 5.75 -2.36
CA SER A 133 -16.80 4.92 -2.01
C SER A 133 -17.13 3.93 -0.89
N PRO A 134 -16.57 2.72 -0.92
CA PRO A 134 -16.84 1.68 0.09
C PRO A 134 -16.63 2.19 1.53
N MET A 135 -15.56 2.96 1.78
CA MET A 135 -15.23 3.50 3.11
C MET A 135 -16.26 4.49 3.69
N ARG A 136 -17.17 5.03 2.87
CA ARG A 136 -18.25 5.93 3.30
C ARG A 136 -19.58 5.20 3.51
N GLN A 137 -19.69 3.95 3.10
CA GLN A 137 -20.92 3.17 3.22
C GLN A 137 -21.04 2.50 4.59
N SER A 138 -22.24 2.01 4.89
CA SER A 138 -22.47 1.19 6.08
C SER A 138 -22.15 -0.27 5.78
N GLU A 139 -21.47 -0.95 6.71
CA GLU A 139 -21.13 -2.37 6.58
C GLU A 139 -21.64 -3.16 7.78
N ILE A 140 -21.78 -4.47 7.64
CA ILE A 140 -22.21 -5.36 8.72
C ILE A 140 -21.20 -5.38 9.86
N VAL A 141 -21.69 -5.39 11.10
CA VAL A 141 -20.86 -5.29 12.31
C VAL A 141 -19.87 -6.45 12.41
N GLU A 142 -20.24 -7.62 11.94
CA GLU A 142 -19.45 -8.85 11.98
C GLU A 142 -18.24 -8.83 11.03
N ASP A 143 -18.20 -7.92 10.06
CA ASP A 143 -17.07 -7.77 9.15
C ASP A 143 -15.94 -6.94 9.78
N CYS A 144 -15.32 -7.47 10.82
CA CYS A 144 -14.36 -6.75 11.65
C CYS A 144 -13.04 -7.52 11.90
N ALA A 145 -12.86 -8.71 11.32
CA ALA A 145 -11.70 -9.55 11.60
C ALA A 145 -10.37 -8.95 11.11
N TYR A 146 -10.39 -8.22 10.00
CA TYR A 146 -9.24 -7.52 9.43
C TYR A 146 -9.73 -6.31 8.62
N LEU A 147 -8.88 -5.31 8.45
CA LEU A 147 -9.19 -4.14 7.61
C LEU A 147 -9.08 -4.54 6.12
N ARG A 148 -10.16 -4.34 5.35
CA ARG A 148 -10.17 -4.58 3.91
C ARG A 148 -9.28 -3.58 3.15
N GLU A 149 -8.84 -3.95 1.97
CA GLU A 149 -7.94 -3.16 1.11
C GLU A 149 -8.52 -1.81 0.71
N ASP A 150 -9.83 -1.73 0.54
CA ASP A 150 -10.60 -0.56 0.16
C ASP A 150 -11.22 0.17 1.37
N ALA A 151 -10.94 -0.32 2.58
CA ALA A 151 -11.54 0.13 3.84
C ALA A 151 -13.08 0.11 3.87
N ALA A 152 -13.74 -0.75 3.09
CA ALA A 152 -15.20 -0.88 3.12
C ALA A 152 -15.72 -1.15 4.54
N ASN A 153 -14.97 -1.89 5.33
CA ASN A 153 -15.31 -2.26 6.70
C ASN A 153 -14.61 -1.39 7.77
N ILE A 154 -14.22 -0.15 7.45
CA ILE A 154 -13.52 0.72 8.41
C ILE A 154 -14.31 0.94 9.70
N ALA A 155 -15.63 1.12 9.61
CA ALA A 155 -16.48 1.38 10.76
C ALA A 155 -16.62 0.16 11.68
N PRO A 156 -16.99 -1.06 11.21
CA PRO A 156 -17.01 -2.25 12.06
C PRO A 156 -15.62 -2.60 12.60
N PHE A 157 -14.55 -2.40 11.83
CA PHE A 157 -13.19 -2.64 12.30
C PHE A 157 -12.80 -1.72 13.46
N LEU A 158 -13.02 -0.41 13.35
CA LEU A 158 -12.78 0.56 14.43
C LEU A 158 -13.65 0.26 15.66
N LYS A 159 -14.93 -0.13 15.47
CA LYS A 159 -15.82 -0.54 16.54
C LYS A 159 -15.23 -1.74 17.30
N ALA A 160 -14.80 -2.76 16.57
CA ALA A 160 -14.19 -3.94 17.18
C ALA A 160 -12.92 -3.58 17.95
N LEU A 161 -12.02 -2.74 17.41
CA LEU A 161 -10.83 -2.30 18.13
C LEU A 161 -11.16 -1.60 19.44
N ARG A 162 -12.21 -0.80 19.50
CA ARG A 162 -12.65 -0.11 20.71
C ARG A 162 -13.12 -1.07 21.81
N GLU A 163 -13.59 -2.26 21.43
CA GLU A 163 -14.19 -3.29 22.29
C GLU A 163 -13.27 -4.50 22.53
N ASP A 164 -12.17 -4.66 21.76
CA ASP A 164 -11.27 -5.84 21.74
C ASP A 164 -10.08 -5.70 22.70
N GLY A 165 -10.33 -5.83 24.00
CA GLY A 165 -9.27 -5.97 24.98
C GLY A 165 -8.24 -4.81 25.02
N PRO A 166 -7.14 -4.95 25.80
CA PRO A 166 -6.20 -3.85 26.00
C PRO A 166 -5.45 -3.39 24.74
N GLU A 167 -5.09 -4.33 23.85
CA GLU A 167 -4.34 -4.02 22.61
C GLU A 167 -5.22 -3.30 21.58
N GLY A 168 -6.47 -3.76 21.41
CA GLY A 168 -7.43 -3.11 20.52
C GLY A 168 -7.75 -1.70 20.97
N ILE A 169 -8.08 -1.53 22.27
CA ILE A 169 -8.36 -0.23 22.89
C ILE A 169 -7.17 0.72 22.75
N LYS A 170 -5.93 0.23 22.93
CA LYS A 170 -4.72 1.03 22.74
C LYS A 170 -4.62 1.52 21.31
N SER A 171 -4.71 0.62 20.32
CA SER A 171 -4.68 0.97 18.90
C SER A 171 -5.79 1.96 18.52
N TYR A 172 -7.02 1.75 19.00
CA TYR A 172 -8.12 2.67 18.78
C TYR A 172 -7.79 4.10 19.27
N ARG A 173 -7.26 4.20 20.49
CA ARG A 173 -6.86 5.50 21.08
C ARG A 173 -5.74 6.17 20.28
N GLU A 174 -4.76 5.40 19.80
CA GLU A 174 -3.67 5.90 18.96
C GLU A 174 -4.21 6.41 17.61
N ILE A 175 -5.17 5.71 16.99
CA ILE A 175 -5.85 6.14 15.78
C ILE A 175 -6.59 7.45 16.01
N VAL A 176 -7.42 7.54 17.06
CA VAL A 176 -8.14 8.76 17.43
C VAL A 176 -7.17 9.93 17.68
N ALA A 177 -6.07 9.68 18.39
CA ALA A 177 -5.06 10.69 18.64
C ALA A 177 -4.40 11.18 17.33
N ALA A 178 -4.06 10.28 16.40
CA ALA A 178 -3.51 10.64 15.10
C ALA A 178 -4.49 11.47 14.26
N VAL A 179 -5.77 11.08 14.25
CA VAL A 179 -6.83 11.84 13.55
C VAL A 179 -6.98 13.24 14.13
N ARG A 180 -6.92 13.40 15.45
CA ARG A 180 -6.98 14.71 16.12
C ARG A 180 -5.81 15.64 15.76
N LEU A 181 -4.64 15.11 15.41
CA LEU A 181 -3.51 15.93 14.93
C LEU A 181 -3.79 16.53 13.55
N VAL A 182 -4.53 15.83 12.69
CA VAL A 182 -4.90 16.29 11.35
C VAL A 182 -6.19 17.10 11.36
N MET A 183 -7.13 16.73 12.23
CA MET A 183 -8.44 17.35 12.40
C MET A 183 -8.63 17.80 13.86
N PRO A 184 -8.14 18.98 14.27
CA PRO A 184 -8.16 19.42 15.68
C PRO A 184 -9.55 19.54 16.30
N PHE A 185 -10.58 19.70 15.47
CA PHE A 185 -11.99 19.76 15.87
C PHE A 185 -12.63 18.36 16.07
N PHE A 186 -12.02 17.30 15.55
CA PHE A 186 -12.50 15.92 15.71
C PHE A 186 -12.45 15.52 17.19
N ASP A 187 -13.52 14.89 17.67
CA ASP A 187 -13.54 14.34 19.03
C ASP A 187 -13.39 12.81 19.00
N ASP A 188 -14.38 12.07 18.55
CA ASP A 188 -14.34 10.62 18.53
C ASP A 188 -15.21 10.03 17.42
N PHE A 189 -15.11 8.73 17.18
CA PHE A 189 -16.01 8.01 16.29
C PHE A 189 -17.29 7.59 17.03
N ALA A 190 -18.44 7.91 16.45
CA ALA A 190 -19.78 7.57 16.97
C ALA A 190 -20.28 6.29 16.28
N LEU A 191 -19.64 5.14 16.54
CA LEU A 191 -19.85 3.86 15.85
C LEU A 191 -21.06 3.10 16.42
N THR A 192 -22.25 3.70 16.36
CA THR A 192 -23.49 3.10 16.85
C THR A 192 -24.10 2.21 15.76
N PRO A 193 -24.27 0.89 16.02
CA PRO A 193 -24.93 0.00 15.07
C PRO A 193 -26.42 0.38 14.90
N VAL A 194 -26.91 0.18 13.69
CA VAL A 194 -28.32 0.34 13.32
C VAL A 194 -28.82 -0.96 12.71
N ARG A 195 -29.96 -1.44 13.18
CA ARG A 195 -30.57 -2.66 12.66
C ARG A 195 -31.11 -2.45 11.24
N PHE A 196 -30.67 -3.30 10.33
CA PHE A 196 -31.11 -3.31 8.94
C PHE A 196 -31.53 -4.72 8.53
N GLY A 197 -32.84 -5.00 8.63
CA GLY A 197 -33.36 -6.37 8.45
C GLY A 197 -32.83 -7.33 9.50
N PRO A 198 -32.25 -8.49 9.11
CA PRO A 198 -31.68 -9.46 10.02
C PRO A 198 -30.29 -9.07 10.55
N ALA A 199 -29.59 -8.13 9.92
CA ALA A 199 -28.22 -7.74 10.25
C ALA A 199 -28.16 -6.39 10.96
N GLU A 200 -27.11 -6.18 11.77
CA GLU A 200 -26.71 -4.87 12.27
C GLU A 200 -25.64 -4.28 11.37
N LYS A 201 -25.80 -3.02 11.02
CA LYS A 201 -24.83 -2.27 10.23
C LYS A 201 -24.31 -1.06 10.99
N VAL A 202 -23.05 -0.74 10.76
CA VAL A 202 -22.40 0.45 11.31
C VAL A 202 -21.79 1.28 10.21
N LYS A 203 -21.80 2.60 10.39
CA LYS A 203 -21.24 3.59 9.47
C LYS A 203 -20.18 4.39 10.19
N LEU A 204 -19.21 4.95 9.46
CA LEU A 204 -18.14 5.79 10.00
C LEU A 204 -18.68 7.17 10.38
N THR A 205 -19.53 7.22 11.40
CA THR A 205 -20.00 8.50 11.99
C THR A 205 -19.01 8.98 13.04
N TRP A 206 -18.97 10.28 13.28
CA TRP A 206 -17.99 10.92 14.15
C TRP A 206 -18.56 12.15 14.84
N THR A 207 -17.95 12.61 15.93
CA THR A 207 -18.34 13.78 16.70
C THR A 207 -17.26 14.86 16.66
N GLN A 208 -17.66 16.11 16.89
CA GLN A 208 -16.76 17.24 17.10
C GLN A 208 -16.69 17.60 18.58
N LYS A 209 -15.57 18.17 18.99
CA LYS A 209 -15.42 18.70 20.34
C LYS A 209 -16.52 19.73 20.64
N GLY A 210 -17.17 19.58 21.79
CA GLY A 210 -18.22 20.48 22.24
C GLY A 210 -19.62 20.20 21.69
N THR A 211 -19.81 19.07 20.96
CA THR A 211 -21.15 18.64 20.52
C THR A 211 -21.23 17.11 20.45
N ASP A 212 -22.36 16.55 20.84
CA ASP A 212 -22.66 15.12 20.72
C ASP A 212 -23.34 14.78 19.38
N TYR A 213 -23.48 15.75 18.46
CA TYR A 213 -24.10 15.51 17.16
C TYR A 213 -23.25 14.59 16.31
N PRO A 214 -23.79 13.43 15.82
CA PRO A 214 -23.05 12.50 14.99
C PRO A 214 -23.00 12.96 13.53
N PHE A 215 -21.85 13.44 13.09
CA PHE A 215 -21.60 13.79 11.70
C PHE A 215 -21.48 12.54 10.83
N GLN A 216 -21.95 12.63 9.60
CA GLN A 216 -21.91 11.54 8.63
C GLN A 216 -20.57 11.50 7.89
N PRO A 217 -20.16 10.34 7.29
CA PRO A 217 -18.91 10.22 6.53
C PRO A 217 -18.78 11.22 5.38
N TYR A 218 -19.87 11.65 4.76
CA TYR A 218 -19.84 12.62 3.67
C TYR A 218 -19.48 14.04 4.11
N HIS A 219 -19.46 14.34 5.42
CA HIS A 219 -18.92 15.59 5.96
C HIS A 219 -17.39 15.57 6.11
N LEU A 220 -16.75 14.40 5.97
CA LEU A 220 -15.30 14.32 5.92
C LEU A 220 -14.80 14.74 4.53
N SER A 221 -13.75 15.54 4.48
CA SER A 221 -13.05 15.79 3.22
C SER A 221 -12.37 14.48 2.72
N ASP A 222 -12.02 14.44 1.45
CA ASP A 222 -11.34 13.28 0.85
C ASP A 222 -10.01 12.96 1.53
N GLY A 223 -9.24 14.01 1.86
CA GLY A 223 -8.00 13.84 2.63
C GLY A 223 -8.25 13.32 4.04
N ALA A 224 -9.30 13.81 4.72
CA ALA A 224 -9.62 13.39 6.08
C ALA A 224 -10.00 11.91 6.16
N ILE A 225 -10.90 11.43 5.29
CA ILE A 225 -11.31 10.02 5.31
C ILE A 225 -10.15 9.10 4.89
N ARG A 226 -9.36 9.50 3.89
CA ARG A 226 -8.16 8.76 3.49
C ARG A 226 -7.16 8.66 4.63
N PHE A 227 -6.91 9.76 5.36
CA PHE A 227 -6.02 9.75 6.52
C PHE A 227 -6.51 8.81 7.61
N ILE A 228 -7.82 8.79 7.91
CA ILE A 228 -8.43 7.86 8.87
C ILE A 228 -8.14 6.40 8.47
N CYS A 229 -8.35 6.05 7.19
CA CYS A 229 -8.07 4.70 6.68
C CYS A 229 -6.58 4.33 6.79
N LEU A 230 -5.68 5.26 6.40
CA LEU A 230 -4.23 5.07 6.51
C LEU A 230 -3.77 4.91 7.96
N ALA A 231 -4.23 5.77 8.87
CA ALA A 231 -3.91 5.68 10.29
C ALA A 231 -4.40 4.34 10.87
N THR A 232 -5.61 3.91 10.50
CA THR A 232 -6.16 2.61 10.93
C THR A 232 -5.31 1.44 10.40
N ALA A 233 -4.93 1.46 9.12
CA ALA A 233 -4.09 0.42 8.51
C ALA A 233 -2.71 0.32 9.16
N LEU A 234 -2.09 1.45 9.53
CA LEU A 234 -0.74 1.50 10.11
C LEU A 234 -0.71 1.24 11.61
N LEU A 235 -1.76 1.62 12.34
CA LEU A 235 -1.83 1.51 13.81
C LEU A 235 -2.59 0.27 14.30
N GLN A 236 -3.15 -0.56 13.42
CA GLN A 236 -3.85 -1.79 13.83
C GLN A 236 -2.96 -2.70 14.70
N PRO A 237 -3.50 -3.42 15.72
CA PRO A 237 -2.70 -4.17 16.69
C PRO A 237 -2.01 -5.38 16.05
N ARG A 238 -2.63 -5.98 15.06
CA ARG A 238 -2.15 -7.15 14.30
C ARG A 238 -1.97 -6.79 12.83
N PRO A 239 -0.95 -5.95 12.48
CA PRO A 239 -0.76 -5.52 11.10
C PRO A 239 -0.41 -6.71 10.20
N PRO A 240 -0.68 -6.64 8.89
CA PRO A 240 -0.17 -7.56 7.88
C PRO A 240 1.35 -7.77 8.00
N SER A 241 1.87 -8.87 7.43
CA SER A 241 3.33 -9.08 7.36
C SER A 241 4.02 -8.04 6.47
N THR A 242 3.35 -7.63 5.40
CA THR A 242 3.77 -6.56 4.50
C THR A 242 2.57 -5.68 4.15
N ILE A 243 2.73 -4.39 4.33
CA ILE A 243 1.78 -3.35 3.93
C ILE A 243 2.32 -2.67 2.68
N VAL A 244 1.54 -2.65 1.61
CA VAL A 244 1.86 -1.92 0.38
C VAL A 244 0.82 -0.83 0.18
N ILE A 245 1.23 0.40 -0.09
CA ILE A 245 0.34 1.55 -0.27
C ILE A 245 0.76 2.31 -1.52
N ASP A 246 -0.19 2.57 -2.41
CA ASP A 246 0.03 3.39 -3.62
C ASP A 246 -0.52 4.79 -3.38
N GLU A 247 0.32 5.82 -3.59
CA GLU A 247 0.02 7.25 -3.49
C GLU A 247 -0.78 7.66 -2.23
N PRO A 248 -0.29 7.35 -1.02
CA PRO A 248 -1.03 7.63 0.22
C PRO A 248 -1.24 9.13 0.49
N GLU A 249 -0.43 9.98 -0.10
CA GLU A 249 -0.44 11.43 0.09
C GLU A 249 -1.55 12.17 -0.64
N LEU A 250 -2.24 11.53 -1.58
CA LEU A 250 -3.27 12.18 -2.40
C LEU A 250 -4.35 12.86 -1.56
N GLY A 251 -4.54 14.17 -1.77
CA GLY A 251 -5.53 14.96 -1.06
C GLY A 251 -5.18 15.30 0.39
N LEU A 252 -4.00 14.91 0.89
CA LEU A 252 -3.54 15.26 2.22
C LEU A 252 -2.88 16.65 2.24
N HIS A 253 -3.16 17.41 3.30
CA HIS A 253 -2.44 18.65 3.59
C HIS A 253 -0.98 18.33 3.99
N PRO A 254 0.02 19.20 3.74
CA PRO A 254 1.43 18.96 4.08
C PRO A 254 1.66 18.50 5.52
N GLN A 255 0.96 19.06 6.49
CA GLN A 255 1.05 18.62 7.89
C GLN A 255 0.58 17.17 8.07
N ALA A 256 -0.47 16.74 7.39
CA ALA A 256 -0.97 15.36 7.44
C ALA A 256 0.02 14.38 6.80
N ILE A 257 0.78 14.82 5.76
CA ILE A 257 1.84 14.02 5.13
C ILE A 257 2.98 13.76 6.12
N ALA A 258 3.40 14.76 6.90
CA ALA A 258 4.43 14.59 7.92
C ALA A 258 3.99 13.59 9.01
N ILE A 259 2.76 13.72 9.50
CA ILE A 259 2.19 12.78 10.48
C ILE A 259 2.09 11.37 9.88
N LEU A 260 1.65 11.23 8.63
CA LEU A 260 1.61 9.95 7.93
C LEU A 260 2.99 9.29 7.85
N ALA A 261 4.04 10.07 7.55
CA ALA A 261 5.41 9.55 7.52
C ALA A 261 5.84 9.00 8.89
N ASP A 262 5.48 9.67 9.97
CA ASP A 262 5.77 9.18 11.33
C ASP A 262 4.99 7.89 11.66
N LEU A 263 3.74 7.79 11.21
CA LEU A 263 2.96 6.55 11.32
C LEU A 263 3.58 5.40 10.53
N ILE A 264 4.09 5.65 9.32
CA ILE A 264 4.80 4.64 8.50
C ILE A 264 6.07 4.17 9.22
N LYS A 265 6.88 5.08 9.76
CA LYS A 265 8.08 4.75 10.56
C LYS A 265 7.72 3.92 11.79
N ALA A 266 6.68 4.31 12.52
CA ALA A 266 6.23 3.55 13.70
C ALA A 266 5.71 2.16 13.32
N ALA A 267 4.99 2.02 12.21
CA ALA A 267 4.49 0.75 11.70
C ALA A 267 5.63 -0.19 11.27
N SER A 268 6.72 0.34 10.70
CA SER A 268 7.84 -0.46 10.18
C SER A 268 8.54 -1.32 11.24
N ALA A 269 8.45 -0.96 12.51
CA ALA A 269 8.92 -1.80 13.61
C ALA A 269 8.13 -3.13 13.74
N ARG A 270 6.91 -3.20 13.20
CA ARG A 270 5.99 -4.33 13.36
C ARG A 270 5.61 -5.01 12.05
N THR A 271 5.80 -4.33 10.91
CA THR A 271 5.43 -4.81 9.57
C THR A 271 6.41 -4.24 8.55
N GLN A 272 6.61 -4.90 7.42
CA GLN A 272 7.34 -4.31 6.31
C GLN A 272 6.42 -3.36 5.55
N VAL A 273 6.91 -2.17 5.20
CA VAL A 273 6.11 -1.16 4.50
C VAL A 273 6.72 -0.82 3.15
N VAL A 274 5.91 -0.88 2.10
CA VAL A 274 6.25 -0.46 0.74
C VAL A 274 5.28 0.65 0.35
N VAL A 275 5.79 1.83 0.03
CA VAL A 275 5.00 2.99 -0.39
C VAL A 275 5.42 3.39 -1.79
N ALA A 276 4.51 3.46 -2.73
CA ALA A 276 4.75 4.10 -4.01
C ALA A 276 4.20 5.52 -3.97
N THR A 277 5.02 6.51 -4.31
CA THR A 277 4.66 7.93 -4.18
C THR A 277 5.27 8.79 -5.28
N GLN A 278 4.65 9.94 -5.52
CA GLN A 278 5.21 11.02 -6.31
C GLN A 278 5.42 12.29 -5.48
N SER A 279 5.13 12.24 -4.18
CA SER A 279 5.18 13.41 -3.31
C SER A 279 6.59 13.67 -2.80
N PRO A 280 7.21 14.80 -3.17
CA PRO A 280 8.45 15.26 -2.59
C PRO A 280 8.36 15.38 -1.07
N LEU A 281 7.24 15.96 -0.60
CA LEU A 281 7.00 16.19 0.82
C LEU A 281 6.99 14.89 1.63
N LEU A 282 6.49 13.80 1.05
CA LEU A 282 6.52 12.50 1.72
C LEU A 282 7.92 11.90 1.68
N VAL A 283 8.60 11.94 0.53
CA VAL A 283 9.97 11.41 0.37
C VAL A 283 10.95 12.09 1.30
N ASP A 284 10.83 13.41 1.50
CA ASP A 284 11.70 14.21 2.37
C ASP A 284 11.63 13.81 3.86
N GLN A 285 10.62 13.06 4.24
CA GLN A 285 10.47 12.57 5.62
C GLN A 285 11.30 11.31 5.92
N PHE A 286 11.88 10.65 4.91
CA PHE A 286 12.56 9.34 5.08
C PHE A 286 14.08 9.44 4.90
N ALA A 287 14.78 8.47 5.44
CA ALA A 287 16.22 8.34 5.25
C ALA A 287 16.53 7.92 3.80
N VAL A 288 17.70 8.30 3.31
CA VAL A 288 18.13 8.02 1.93
C VAL A 288 18.11 6.52 1.64
N GLY A 289 18.52 5.68 2.60
CA GLY A 289 18.50 4.23 2.47
C GLY A 289 17.11 3.60 2.36
N ASP A 290 16.04 4.32 2.74
CA ASP A 290 14.65 3.87 2.58
C ASP A 290 14.10 4.17 1.18
N ILE A 291 14.78 5.02 0.40
CA ILE A 291 14.30 5.51 -0.88
C ILE A 291 14.73 4.57 -2.01
N VAL A 292 13.77 4.23 -2.85
CA VAL A 292 13.94 3.45 -4.08
C VAL A 292 13.49 4.30 -5.26
N VAL A 293 14.40 4.62 -6.17
CA VAL A 293 14.08 5.39 -7.37
C VAL A 293 13.60 4.46 -8.48
N ALA A 294 12.38 4.70 -8.94
CA ALA A 294 11.82 4.06 -10.12
C ALA A 294 12.03 4.96 -11.34
N LYS A 295 12.68 4.44 -12.38
CA LYS A 295 12.93 5.16 -13.63
C LYS A 295 12.70 4.28 -14.85
N ARG A 296 12.44 4.90 -15.99
CA ARG A 296 12.41 4.20 -17.29
C ARG A 296 13.83 4.13 -17.85
N LYS A 297 14.29 2.92 -18.17
CA LYS A 297 15.55 2.68 -18.83
C LYS A 297 15.35 1.67 -19.95
N ASP A 298 15.70 2.01 -21.17
CA ASP A 298 15.57 1.14 -22.36
C ASP A 298 14.15 0.57 -22.51
N GLY A 299 13.11 1.42 -22.30
CA GLY A 299 11.72 1.04 -22.40
C GLY A 299 11.16 0.22 -21.22
N ALA A 300 11.96 -0.08 -20.20
CA ALA A 300 11.56 -0.87 -19.03
C ALA A 300 11.71 -0.09 -17.71
N THR A 301 11.03 -0.56 -16.67
CA THR A 301 11.21 -0.04 -15.31
C THR A 301 12.50 -0.58 -14.70
N ALA A 302 13.33 0.32 -14.19
CA ALA A 302 14.46 0.02 -13.33
C ALA A 302 14.18 0.58 -11.93
N LEU A 303 14.47 -0.19 -10.89
CA LEU A 303 14.40 0.22 -9.49
C LEU A 303 15.82 0.26 -8.91
N GLU A 304 16.20 1.36 -8.33
CA GLU A 304 17.52 1.56 -7.71
C GLU A 304 17.32 2.09 -6.29
N ARG A 305 17.88 1.39 -5.29
CA ARG A 305 17.93 1.89 -3.92
C ARG A 305 19.03 2.92 -3.80
N LEU A 306 18.75 4.05 -3.17
CA LEU A 306 19.75 5.06 -2.89
C LEU A 306 20.68 4.60 -1.76
N ASP A 307 21.95 4.97 -1.86
CA ASP A 307 22.99 4.68 -0.84
C ASP A 307 23.50 5.97 -0.16
N GLU A 308 24.38 5.83 0.84
CA GLU A 308 24.95 6.97 1.56
C GLU A 308 25.81 7.90 0.68
N LYS A 309 26.30 7.42 -0.47
CA LYS A 309 27.04 8.27 -1.42
C LYS A 309 26.09 9.19 -2.17
N ASP A 310 24.87 8.70 -2.44
CA ASP A 310 23.80 9.50 -3.05
C ASP A 310 23.33 10.61 -2.11
N LYS A 311 23.41 10.40 -0.76
CA LYS A 311 23.04 11.40 0.26
C LYS A 311 23.79 12.70 0.10
N ILE A 312 25.11 12.67 -0.11
CA ILE A 312 25.92 13.87 -0.30
C ILE A 312 25.46 14.65 -1.54
N GLY A 313 25.09 13.95 -2.60
CA GLY A 313 24.51 14.53 -3.81
C GLY A 313 23.16 15.15 -3.54
N ILE A 314 22.28 14.45 -2.83
CA ILE A 314 20.92 14.86 -2.49
C ILE A 314 20.94 16.08 -1.55
N ASP A 315 21.73 16.06 -0.48
CA ASP A 315 21.83 17.18 0.46
C ASP A 315 22.39 18.45 -0.20
N LYS A 316 23.37 18.31 -1.08
CA LYS A 316 23.88 19.42 -1.91
C LYS A 316 22.83 19.95 -2.89
N MET A 317 22.02 19.06 -3.48
CA MET A 317 20.95 19.44 -4.40
C MET A 317 19.78 20.10 -3.66
N ARG A 318 19.39 19.61 -2.47
CA ARG A 318 18.37 20.22 -1.60
C ARG A 318 18.80 21.63 -1.18
N ALA A 319 20.07 21.83 -0.83
CA ALA A 319 20.60 23.13 -0.46
C ALA A 319 20.70 24.10 -1.64
N ALA A 320 20.93 23.61 -2.86
CA ALA A 320 21.12 24.43 -4.06
C ALA A 320 19.82 24.74 -4.83
N ASN A 321 18.77 23.94 -4.66
CA ASN A 321 17.54 24.09 -5.44
C ASN A 321 16.33 23.49 -4.70
N PRO A 322 15.40 24.32 -4.18
CA PRO A 322 14.23 23.82 -3.44
C PRO A 322 13.16 23.15 -4.34
N ASN A 323 13.41 23.00 -5.64
CA ASN A 323 12.43 22.47 -6.58
C ASN A 323 12.69 20.98 -6.85
N PHE A 324 11.82 20.13 -6.35
CA PHE A 324 11.91 18.66 -6.41
C PHE A 324 11.85 18.08 -7.83
N ASP A 325 11.13 18.72 -8.76
CA ASP A 325 11.10 18.31 -10.17
C ASP A 325 12.51 18.36 -10.79
N ASP A 326 13.32 19.32 -10.40
CA ASP A 326 14.73 19.44 -10.76
C ASP A 326 15.57 18.29 -10.16
N TRP A 327 15.24 17.87 -8.94
CA TRP A 327 15.89 16.77 -8.24
C TRP A 327 15.59 15.42 -8.89
N LEU A 328 14.32 15.11 -9.19
CA LEU A 328 13.93 13.91 -9.93
C LEU A 328 14.56 13.87 -11.33
N THR A 329 14.63 15.01 -11.98
CA THR A 329 15.24 15.17 -13.30
C THR A 329 16.75 14.82 -13.27
N ARG A 330 17.47 15.27 -12.25
CA ARG A 330 18.91 15.02 -12.09
C ARG A 330 19.23 13.57 -11.67
N LEU A 331 18.30 12.89 -10.99
CA LEU A 331 18.39 11.44 -10.73
C LEU A 331 18.11 10.59 -11.96
N GLY A 332 17.94 11.19 -13.14
CA GLY A 332 17.64 10.49 -14.39
C GLY A 332 16.17 10.14 -14.58
N CYS A 333 15.27 10.76 -13.81
CA CYS A 333 13.83 10.67 -13.99
C CYS A 333 13.32 11.71 -15.00
N ASN A 334 14.05 11.97 -16.09
CA ASN A 334 13.66 12.92 -17.13
C ASN A 334 12.30 12.55 -17.72
N ARG A 335 11.42 13.55 -17.87
CA ARG A 335 10.33 13.49 -18.82
C ARG A 335 10.99 13.42 -20.20
N GLU A 336 11.00 12.26 -20.85
CA GLU A 336 11.09 12.23 -22.29
C GLU A 336 9.80 12.87 -22.82
N SER A 337 9.98 14.01 -23.46
CA SER A 337 8.95 14.76 -24.17
C SER A 337 8.43 13.99 -25.37
#